data_bed795582f0801302cc2e5375dd54d1c
#
_entry.id   bed795582f0801302cc2e5375dd54d1c
#
_cell.length_a   1.000
_cell.length_b   1.000
_cell.length_c   1.000
_cell.angle_alpha   90.00
_cell.angle_beta   90.00
_cell.angle_gamma   90.00
#
_symmetry.space_group_name_H-M   'P 1'
#
loop_
_entity.id
_entity.type
_entity.pdbx_description
1 polymer ?
#
loop_
_entity_poly.entity_id
_entity_poly.type
_entity_poly.pdbx_seq_one_letter_code
_entity_poly.pdbx_strand_id
1 'polypeptide(L)'
;MFIDYAKIELQAGNGGNGAVAFRREKYIDKGGPNGGDGGRGGNIIFETNPNLHTLQDIRYKKMYKAKNGQAGGSNNRTGKSGEDLIIEVPCGTIIKNLENQTIIKDLIKENESHIICNGGIGGKGNVHFKSATQQTPRFSQEGTKGEFLSVELELKVLADVGLVGLPNAGKSTLLSVMTTAKPKIADYPFTTLQPHLGIVKYGEYQSFVMADIPGL
;
A
#
# COMPACT_ATOMS: atom_id res chain seq x y z
N MET A 1 -2.65 10.20 18.99
CA MET A 1 -1.20 10.21 19.21
C MET A 1 -0.52 10.46 17.89
N PHE A 2 0.42 11.39 17.80
CA PHE A 2 1.15 11.66 16.55
C PHE A 2 2.19 10.56 16.31
N ILE A 3 2.12 9.90 15.16
CA ILE A 3 3.01 8.81 14.76
C ILE A 3 3.56 9.14 13.37
N ASP A 4 4.87 9.28 13.30
CA ASP A 4 5.65 9.63 12.11
C ASP A 4 6.42 8.44 11.52
N TYR A 5 6.33 7.28 12.18
CA TYR A 5 7.11 6.10 11.84
C TYR A 5 6.30 4.83 11.99
N ALA A 6 6.32 3.96 10.98
CA ALA A 6 5.65 2.66 11.02
C ALA A 6 6.45 1.61 10.22
N LYS A 7 6.48 0.38 10.72
CA LYS A 7 6.99 -0.79 9.99
C LYS A 7 5.85 -1.71 9.68
N ILE A 8 5.72 -2.10 8.42
CA ILE A 8 4.65 -2.96 7.92
C ILE A 8 5.17 -3.97 6.90
N GLU A 9 4.44 -5.06 6.77
CA GLU A 9 4.66 -6.10 5.77
C GLU A 9 3.57 -6.01 4.71
N LEU A 10 3.99 -6.07 3.46
CA LEU A 10 3.14 -5.96 2.28
C LEU A 10 3.17 -7.28 1.52
N GLN A 11 2.01 -7.87 1.28
CA GLN A 11 1.87 -9.06 0.46
C GLN A 11 0.87 -8.81 -0.67
N ALA A 12 1.35 -8.66 -1.88
CA ALA A 12 0.49 -8.59 -3.05
C ALA A 12 -0.23 -9.93 -3.30
N GLY A 13 -1.35 -9.87 -3.99
CA GLY A 13 -2.14 -11.06 -4.30
C GLY A 13 -1.42 -12.02 -5.24
N ASN A 14 -1.57 -13.30 -5.05
CA ASN A 14 -1.07 -14.30 -5.99
C ASN A 14 -1.97 -14.36 -7.22
N GLY A 15 -1.38 -14.68 -8.39
CA GLY A 15 -2.16 -15.02 -9.57
C GLY A 15 -2.92 -16.33 -9.39
N GLY A 16 -4.11 -16.41 -9.97
CA GLY A 16 -4.90 -17.65 -10.04
C GLY A 16 -4.27 -18.65 -11.00
N ASN A 17 -4.47 -19.95 -10.78
CA ASN A 17 -3.98 -20.99 -11.66
C ASN A 17 -4.84 -21.05 -12.93
N GLY A 18 -4.22 -21.39 -14.07
CA GLY A 18 -4.95 -21.75 -15.28
C GLY A 18 -5.74 -23.06 -15.08
N ALA A 19 -6.82 -23.21 -15.81
CA ALA A 19 -7.66 -24.40 -15.74
C ALA A 19 -7.27 -25.45 -16.77
N VAL A 20 -7.48 -26.73 -16.39
CA VAL A 20 -7.48 -27.85 -17.32
C VAL A 20 -8.92 -28.29 -17.50
N ALA A 21 -9.51 -28.01 -18.64
CA ALA A 21 -10.86 -28.42 -18.98
C ALA A 21 -10.96 -28.81 -20.45
N PHE A 22 -11.96 -29.66 -20.76
CA PHE A 22 -12.25 -30.11 -22.10
C PHE A 22 -13.71 -29.87 -22.39
N ARG A 23 -14.01 -29.47 -23.62
CA ARG A 23 -15.38 -29.27 -24.10
C ARG A 23 -16.14 -30.60 -24.08
N ARG A 24 -17.30 -30.61 -23.48
CA ARG A 24 -18.22 -31.76 -23.45
C ARG A 24 -19.59 -31.27 -23.89
N GLU A 25 -20.03 -31.75 -25.04
CA GLU A 25 -21.37 -31.44 -25.56
C GLU A 25 -22.00 -32.73 -26.06
N LYS A 26 -23.36 -32.71 -26.12
CA LYS A 26 -24.14 -33.81 -26.70
C LYS A 26 -23.70 -34.00 -28.15
N TYR A 27 -23.35 -35.21 -28.54
CA TYR A 27 -22.87 -35.60 -29.87
C TYR A 27 -21.44 -35.15 -30.22
N ILE A 28 -20.62 -34.68 -29.27
CA ILE A 28 -19.19 -34.37 -29.47
C ILE A 28 -18.37 -35.24 -28.52
N ASP A 29 -17.90 -36.37 -29.00
CA ASP A 29 -17.13 -37.35 -28.20
C ASP A 29 -15.73 -36.85 -27.83
N LYS A 30 -15.11 -36.04 -28.68
CA LYS A 30 -13.73 -35.53 -28.52
C LYS A 30 -13.69 -34.02 -28.61
N GLY A 31 -14.18 -33.34 -27.55
CA GLY A 31 -14.06 -31.91 -27.43
C GLY A 31 -12.61 -31.50 -27.14
N GLY A 32 -12.16 -30.39 -27.75
CA GLY A 32 -10.81 -29.83 -27.53
C GLY A 32 -10.65 -29.20 -26.12
N PRO A 33 -9.42 -28.79 -25.80
CA PRO A 33 -9.19 -28.09 -24.55
C PRO A 33 -9.97 -26.76 -24.51
N ASN A 34 -10.55 -26.45 -23.35
CA ASN A 34 -11.35 -25.23 -23.12
C ASN A 34 -11.16 -24.67 -21.72
N GLY A 35 -10.02 -24.95 -21.09
CA GLY A 35 -9.66 -24.34 -19.80
C GLY A 35 -9.23 -22.90 -19.96
N GLY A 36 -9.83 -22.01 -19.20
CA GLY A 36 -9.52 -20.58 -19.18
C GLY A 36 -8.30 -20.23 -18.30
N ASP A 37 -7.86 -19.01 -18.42
CA ASP A 37 -6.71 -18.49 -17.68
C ASP A 37 -7.06 -18.13 -16.23
N GLY A 38 -6.09 -18.14 -15.34
CA GLY A 38 -6.23 -17.59 -14.01
C GLY A 38 -6.30 -16.05 -14.03
N GLY A 39 -6.96 -15.47 -13.04
CA GLY A 39 -6.99 -14.02 -12.83
C GLY A 39 -5.67 -13.51 -12.25
N ARG A 40 -5.34 -12.22 -12.51
CA ARG A 40 -4.20 -11.54 -11.88
C ARG A 40 -4.44 -11.35 -10.38
N GLY A 41 -3.42 -11.43 -9.56
CA GLY A 41 -3.45 -10.99 -8.17
C GLY A 41 -3.57 -9.47 -8.05
N GLY A 42 -4.13 -8.98 -6.96
CA GLY A 42 -4.22 -7.54 -6.66
C GLY A 42 -2.85 -6.95 -6.31
N ASN A 43 -2.61 -5.73 -6.72
CA ASN A 43 -1.44 -4.94 -6.33
C ASN A 43 -1.64 -4.32 -4.95
N ILE A 44 -0.53 -3.81 -4.36
CA ILE A 44 -0.57 -2.89 -3.23
C ILE A 44 -0.12 -1.52 -3.71
N ILE A 45 -0.97 -0.53 -3.50
CA ILE A 45 -0.81 0.84 -3.97
C ILE A 45 -0.82 1.75 -2.75
N PHE A 46 0.16 2.64 -2.63
CA PHE A 46 0.10 3.75 -1.70
C PHE A 46 -0.45 4.98 -2.41
N GLU A 47 -1.35 5.67 -1.74
CA GLU A 47 -1.97 6.90 -2.23
C GLU A 47 -1.90 7.98 -1.16
N THR A 48 -1.46 9.18 -1.54
CA THR A 48 -1.39 10.31 -0.62
C THR A 48 -2.77 10.94 -0.42
N ASN A 49 -3.13 11.11 0.84
CA ASN A 49 -4.34 11.81 1.25
C ASN A 49 -3.97 13.08 2.03
N PRO A 50 -4.26 14.30 1.53
CA PRO A 50 -3.90 15.55 2.19
C PRO A 50 -4.61 15.76 3.54
N ASN A 51 -5.68 15.02 3.82
CA ASN A 51 -6.40 15.11 5.09
C ASN A 51 -5.75 14.25 6.20
N LEU A 52 -4.75 13.44 5.87
CA LEU A 52 -4.02 12.64 6.83
C LEU A 52 -2.76 13.39 7.27
N HIS A 53 -2.53 13.44 8.59
CA HIS A 53 -1.37 14.11 9.19
C HIS A 53 -0.51 13.16 10.04
N THR A 54 -0.81 11.87 10.07
CA THR A 54 -0.14 10.90 10.92
C THR A 54 -0.25 9.49 10.33
N LEU A 55 0.73 8.62 10.63
CA LEU A 55 0.73 7.21 10.27
C LEU A 55 0.02 6.32 11.34
N GLN A 56 -0.83 6.91 12.19
CA GLN A 56 -1.44 6.19 13.31
C GLN A 56 -2.22 4.96 12.88
N ASP A 57 -3.06 5.08 11.85
CA ASP A 57 -3.93 4.00 11.39
C ASP A 57 -3.13 2.84 10.78
N ILE A 58 -2.01 3.17 10.14
CA ILE A 58 -1.13 2.18 9.52
C ILE A 58 -0.36 1.38 10.57
N ARG A 59 0.04 2.01 11.68
CA ARG A 59 0.85 1.38 12.72
C ARG A 59 0.15 0.21 13.41
N TYR A 60 -1.18 0.25 13.53
CA TYR A 60 -1.93 -0.81 14.22
C TYR A 60 -2.02 -2.10 13.41
N LYS A 61 -1.95 -2.02 12.09
CA LYS A 61 -2.03 -3.18 11.21
C LYS A 61 -0.65 -3.49 10.64
N LYS A 62 0.00 -4.52 11.17
CA LYS A 62 1.37 -4.89 10.79
C LYS A 62 1.48 -5.52 9.40
N MET A 63 0.43 -6.20 8.91
CA MET A 63 0.45 -6.87 7.61
C MET A 63 -0.72 -6.41 6.75
N TYR A 64 -0.42 -6.05 5.51
CA TYR A 64 -1.37 -5.67 4.48
C TYR A 64 -1.31 -6.70 3.35
N LYS A 65 -2.46 -7.28 3.01
CA LYS A 65 -2.55 -8.33 2.00
C LYS A 65 -3.62 -7.99 0.97
N ALA A 66 -3.22 -7.94 -0.31
CA ALA A 66 -4.13 -7.78 -1.43
C ALA A 66 -4.81 -9.13 -1.78
N LYS A 67 -5.93 -9.07 -2.52
CA LYS A 67 -6.69 -10.26 -2.90
C LYS A 67 -5.98 -11.05 -3.98
N ASN A 68 -6.03 -12.39 -3.87
CA ASN A 68 -5.52 -13.28 -4.92
C ASN A 68 -6.47 -13.27 -6.13
N GLY A 69 -5.91 -13.53 -7.31
CA GLY A 69 -6.67 -13.87 -8.49
C GLY A 69 -7.34 -15.23 -8.34
N GLN A 70 -8.51 -15.39 -8.95
CA GLN A 70 -9.22 -16.66 -8.99
C GLN A 70 -8.66 -17.58 -10.07
N ALA A 71 -8.75 -18.88 -9.86
CA ALA A 71 -8.39 -19.85 -10.88
C ALA A 71 -9.31 -19.74 -12.11
N GLY A 72 -8.78 -20.08 -13.27
CA GLY A 72 -9.57 -20.22 -14.50
C GLY A 72 -10.64 -21.28 -14.38
N GLY A 73 -11.65 -21.18 -15.22
CA GLY A 73 -12.77 -22.13 -15.29
C GLY A 73 -12.84 -22.87 -16.61
N SER A 74 -13.82 -23.75 -16.73
CA SER A 74 -14.19 -24.36 -18.00
C SER A 74 -14.81 -23.34 -18.96
N ASN A 75 -14.95 -23.73 -20.24
CA ASN A 75 -15.54 -22.90 -21.30
C ASN A 75 -14.77 -21.56 -21.50
N ASN A 76 -13.44 -21.61 -21.45
CA ASN A 76 -12.54 -20.49 -21.63
C ASN A 76 -12.81 -19.32 -20.64
N ARG A 77 -13.41 -19.60 -19.50
CA ARG A 77 -13.68 -18.56 -18.49
C ARG A 77 -12.40 -18.22 -17.76
N THR A 78 -11.96 -16.99 -17.95
CA THR A 78 -10.85 -16.41 -17.18
C THR A 78 -11.27 -16.18 -15.74
N GLY A 79 -10.41 -16.52 -14.79
CA GLY A 79 -10.61 -16.25 -13.37
C GLY A 79 -10.71 -14.74 -13.10
N LYS A 80 -11.51 -14.33 -12.11
CA LYS A 80 -11.62 -12.93 -11.70
C LYS A 80 -10.28 -12.46 -11.15
N SER A 81 -9.82 -11.27 -11.57
CA SER A 81 -8.64 -10.63 -11.00
C SER A 81 -8.87 -10.25 -9.54
N GLY A 82 -7.82 -10.34 -8.73
CA GLY A 82 -7.82 -9.82 -7.37
C GLY A 82 -7.96 -8.31 -7.38
N GLU A 83 -8.67 -7.77 -6.40
CA GLU A 83 -8.80 -6.33 -6.18
C GLU A 83 -7.48 -5.77 -5.65
N ASP A 84 -7.07 -4.62 -6.17
CA ASP A 84 -5.92 -3.90 -5.67
C ASP A 84 -6.22 -3.36 -4.26
N LEU A 85 -5.20 -3.31 -3.40
CA LEU A 85 -5.30 -2.77 -2.06
C LEU A 85 -4.67 -1.38 -2.04
N ILE A 86 -5.49 -0.36 -1.82
CA ILE A 86 -5.03 1.02 -1.66
C ILE A 86 -4.79 1.27 -0.17
N ILE A 87 -3.63 1.82 0.15
CA ILE A 87 -3.22 2.25 1.50
C ILE A 87 -3.00 3.75 1.44
N GLU A 88 -3.85 4.48 2.15
CA GLU A 88 -3.74 5.93 2.22
C GLU A 88 -2.67 6.33 3.22
N VAL A 89 -1.81 7.29 2.82
CA VAL A 89 -0.72 7.84 3.63
C VAL A 89 -0.73 9.37 3.56
N PRO A 90 -0.20 10.07 4.57
CA PRO A 90 0.00 11.51 4.50
C PRO A 90 0.97 11.92 3.38
N CYS A 91 0.81 13.14 2.85
CA CYS A 91 1.82 13.75 1.98
C CYS A 91 3.15 13.90 2.72
N GLY A 92 4.28 13.69 2.02
CA GLY A 92 5.61 13.69 2.62
C GLY A 92 6.03 12.37 3.26
N THR A 93 5.31 11.27 2.97
CA THR A 93 5.68 9.93 3.43
C THR A 93 6.78 9.34 2.55
N ILE A 94 7.92 8.98 3.17
CA ILE A 94 8.99 8.21 2.55
C ILE A 94 8.75 6.73 2.81
N ILE A 95 8.85 5.93 1.75
CA ILE A 95 8.79 4.48 1.81
C ILE A 95 10.18 3.92 1.60
N LYS A 96 10.71 3.21 2.60
CA LYS A 96 12.02 2.56 2.55
C LYS A 96 11.85 1.05 2.61
N ASN A 97 12.70 0.33 1.89
CA ASN A 97 12.81 -1.12 2.07
C ASN A 97 13.49 -1.41 3.41
N LEU A 98 12.87 -2.26 4.25
CA LEU A 98 13.40 -2.56 5.59
C LEU A 98 14.71 -3.37 5.53
N GLU A 99 14.91 -4.19 4.49
CA GLU A 99 16.08 -5.09 4.38
C GLU A 99 17.36 -4.33 4.00
N ASN A 100 17.26 -3.46 3.00
CA ASN A 100 18.44 -2.77 2.43
C ASN A 100 18.46 -1.26 2.68
N GLN A 101 17.46 -0.73 3.41
CA GLN A 101 17.31 0.69 3.75
C GLN A 101 17.27 1.63 2.53
N THR A 102 17.01 1.11 1.33
CA THR A 102 16.88 1.93 0.13
C THR A 102 15.51 2.62 0.09
N ILE A 103 15.50 3.88 -0.35
CA ILE A 103 14.25 4.60 -0.59
C ILE A 103 13.61 4.02 -1.85
N ILE A 104 12.40 3.50 -1.71
CA ILE A 104 11.60 2.99 -2.82
C ILE A 104 10.87 4.17 -3.47
N LYS A 105 10.24 5.01 -2.64
CA LYS A 105 9.48 6.16 -3.13
C LYS A 105 9.38 7.24 -2.04
N ASP A 106 9.39 8.50 -2.48
CA ASP A 106 9.06 9.67 -1.69
C ASP A 106 7.74 10.24 -2.25
N LEU A 107 6.68 10.21 -1.45
CA LEU A 107 5.32 10.61 -1.83
C LEU A 107 5.08 12.04 -1.35
N ILE A 108 5.38 13.02 -2.22
CA ILE A 108 5.34 14.45 -1.88
C ILE A 108 4.03 15.10 -2.33
N LYS A 109 3.52 14.71 -3.52
CA LYS A 109 2.38 15.39 -4.14
C LYS A 109 1.07 14.89 -3.55
N GLU A 110 0.06 15.76 -3.52
CA GLU A 110 -1.31 15.39 -3.17
C GLU A 110 -1.91 14.44 -4.21
N ASN A 111 -2.70 13.47 -3.74
CA ASN A 111 -3.36 12.45 -4.58
C ASN A 111 -2.39 11.70 -5.51
N GLU A 112 -1.12 11.59 -5.10
CA GLU A 112 -0.12 10.78 -5.80
C GLU A 112 -0.32 9.32 -5.44
N SER A 113 -0.43 8.45 -6.44
CA SER A 113 -0.52 7.00 -6.24
C SER A 113 0.71 6.29 -6.80
N HIS A 114 1.20 5.26 -6.11
CA HIS A 114 2.34 4.47 -6.55
C HIS A 114 2.17 2.99 -6.18
N ILE A 115 2.44 2.10 -7.15
CA ILE A 115 2.41 0.65 -6.92
C ILE A 115 3.71 0.26 -6.23
N ILE A 116 3.61 -0.29 -5.02
CA ILE A 116 4.77 -0.74 -4.25
C ILE A 116 5.01 -2.24 -4.40
N CYS A 117 3.94 -3.04 -4.45
CA CYS A 117 4.05 -4.47 -4.68
C CYS A 117 3.13 -4.88 -5.82
N ASN A 118 3.67 -5.61 -6.79
CA ASN A 118 2.92 -6.11 -7.93
C ASN A 118 2.26 -7.44 -7.60
N GLY A 119 0.99 -7.57 -8.00
CA GLY A 119 0.27 -8.83 -7.94
C GLY A 119 0.81 -9.86 -8.92
N GLY A 120 0.71 -11.12 -8.55
CA GLY A 120 1.11 -12.24 -9.39
C GLY A 120 0.28 -12.33 -10.68
N ILE A 121 0.90 -12.80 -11.74
CA ILE A 121 0.26 -13.00 -13.05
C ILE A 121 -0.54 -14.30 -13.01
N GLY A 122 -1.75 -14.28 -13.57
CA GLY A 122 -2.57 -15.49 -13.73
C GLY A 122 -1.92 -16.50 -14.67
N GLY A 123 -2.04 -17.78 -14.32
CA GLY A 123 -1.52 -18.88 -15.12
C GLY A 123 -2.39 -19.12 -16.37
N LYS A 124 -1.77 -19.58 -17.45
CA LYS A 124 -2.46 -19.90 -18.71
C LYS A 124 -3.22 -21.22 -18.62
N GLY A 125 -4.45 -21.24 -19.13
CA GLY A 125 -5.27 -22.45 -19.27
C GLY A 125 -4.75 -23.41 -20.34
N ASN A 126 -5.22 -24.67 -20.33
CA ASN A 126 -4.75 -25.69 -21.25
C ASN A 126 -5.02 -25.39 -22.74
N VAL A 127 -5.93 -24.47 -23.04
CA VAL A 127 -6.15 -24.00 -24.42
C VAL A 127 -4.90 -23.46 -25.08
N HIS A 128 -4.07 -22.74 -24.33
CA HIS A 128 -2.84 -22.11 -24.85
C HIS A 128 -1.73 -23.11 -25.21
N PHE A 129 -1.84 -24.35 -24.71
CA PHE A 129 -0.84 -25.39 -24.93
C PHE A 129 -1.22 -26.38 -26.02
N LYS A 130 -2.31 -26.12 -26.76
CA LYS A 130 -2.70 -26.89 -27.91
C LYS A 130 -1.73 -26.66 -29.06
N SER A 131 -1.22 -27.77 -29.61
CA SER A 131 -0.34 -27.76 -30.78
C SER A 131 -0.74 -28.88 -31.77
N ALA A 132 -0.13 -28.92 -32.95
CA ALA A 132 -0.36 -29.95 -33.94
C ALA A 132 -0.04 -31.37 -33.41
N THR A 133 1.01 -31.48 -32.59
CA THR A 133 1.46 -32.74 -31.98
C THR A 133 0.75 -33.03 -30.65
N GLN A 134 0.22 -32.01 -29.93
CA GLN A 134 -0.47 -32.15 -28.66
C GLN A 134 -1.83 -31.48 -28.67
N GLN A 135 -2.83 -32.20 -29.24
CA GLN A 135 -4.17 -31.64 -29.42
C GLN A 135 -4.99 -31.56 -28.12
N THR A 136 -4.64 -32.36 -27.10
CA THR A 136 -5.37 -32.46 -25.82
C THR A 136 -4.43 -32.33 -24.63
N PRO A 137 -3.84 -31.13 -24.40
CA PRO A 137 -2.94 -30.91 -23.27
C PRO A 137 -3.70 -31.05 -21.94
N ARG A 138 -3.19 -31.89 -21.04
CA ARG A 138 -3.76 -32.14 -19.69
C ARG A 138 -3.02 -31.37 -18.60
N PHE A 139 -2.41 -30.26 -18.93
CA PHE A 139 -1.71 -29.39 -18.00
C PHE A 139 -2.10 -27.94 -18.27
N SER A 140 -1.91 -27.12 -17.28
CA SER A 140 -2.06 -25.67 -17.32
C SER A 140 -0.90 -25.04 -16.56
N GLN A 141 -0.73 -23.76 -16.69
CA GLN A 141 0.29 -22.99 -15.97
C GLN A 141 -0.27 -22.57 -14.61
N GLU A 142 0.53 -22.67 -13.58
CA GLU A 142 0.23 -22.08 -12.27
C GLU A 142 0.35 -20.56 -12.34
N GLY A 143 -0.45 -19.86 -11.54
CA GLY A 143 -0.27 -18.43 -11.33
C GLY A 143 1.03 -18.13 -10.56
N THR A 144 1.64 -16.99 -10.86
CA THR A 144 2.84 -16.58 -10.14
C THR A 144 2.50 -16.03 -8.75
N LYS A 145 3.43 -16.11 -7.82
CA LYS A 145 3.28 -15.47 -6.51
C LYS A 145 3.32 -13.96 -6.66
N GLY A 146 2.53 -13.26 -5.87
CA GLY A 146 2.62 -11.82 -5.72
C GLY A 146 3.88 -11.44 -4.93
N GLU A 147 4.32 -10.22 -5.10
CA GLU A 147 5.48 -9.68 -4.39
C GLU A 147 5.21 -9.57 -2.89
N PHE A 148 6.26 -9.84 -2.11
CA PHE A 148 6.28 -9.63 -0.67
C PHE A 148 7.39 -8.64 -0.35
N LEU A 149 7.08 -7.63 0.48
CA LEU A 149 8.03 -6.61 0.85
C LEU A 149 7.78 -6.14 2.28
N SER A 150 8.85 -6.02 3.07
CA SER A 150 8.82 -5.36 4.37
C SER A 150 9.28 -3.92 4.19
N VAL A 151 8.43 -2.97 4.56
CA VAL A 151 8.70 -1.54 4.38
C VAL A 151 8.66 -0.79 5.70
N GLU A 152 9.45 0.25 5.72
CA GLU A 152 9.49 1.27 6.74
C GLU A 152 8.90 2.56 6.15
N LEU A 153 7.91 3.10 6.82
CA LEU A 153 7.29 4.37 6.48
C LEU A 153 7.79 5.43 7.44
N GLU A 154 8.31 6.50 6.90
CA GLU A 154 8.78 7.67 7.63
C GLU A 154 8.07 8.92 7.09
N LEU A 155 7.39 9.64 7.96
CA LEU A 155 6.70 10.87 7.59
C LEU A 155 7.64 12.06 7.82
N LYS A 156 7.98 12.77 6.74
CA LYS A 156 8.62 14.09 6.83
C LYS A 156 7.58 15.10 7.28
N VAL A 157 7.55 15.36 8.58
CA VAL A 157 6.58 16.30 9.13
C VAL A 157 7.07 17.71 8.91
N LEU A 158 6.35 18.48 8.08
CA LEU A 158 6.43 19.94 8.08
C LEU A 158 5.30 20.46 8.96
N ALA A 159 5.59 21.39 9.85
CA ALA A 159 4.55 22.06 10.60
C ALA A 159 3.87 23.12 9.71
N ASP A 160 2.55 23.19 9.77
CA ASP A 160 1.77 24.21 9.05
C ASP A 160 1.90 25.56 9.74
N VAL A 161 2.10 25.55 11.07
CA VAL A 161 2.22 26.76 11.91
C VAL A 161 3.39 26.61 12.87
N GLY A 162 4.27 27.60 12.90
CA GLY A 162 5.38 27.70 13.85
C GLY A 162 5.11 28.75 14.93
N LEU A 163 5.32 28.38 16.21
CA LEU A 163 5.34 29.31 17.33
C LEU A 163 6.75 29.85 17.53
N VAL A 164 6.94 31.14 17.35
CA VAL A 164 8.22 31.84 17.54
C VAL A 164 8.04 32.91 18.61
N GLY A 165 9.05 33.07 19.47
CA GLY A 165 9.04 34.08 20.52
C GLY A 165 10.10 33.85 21.59
N LEU A 166 10.26 34.81 22.47
CA LEU A 166 11.28 34.80 23.54
C LEU A 166 11.12 33.55 24.46
N PRO A 167 12.20 33.10 25.10
CA PRO A 167 12.15 32.09 26.15
C PRO A 167 11.09 32.45 27.21
N ASN A 168 10.41 31.48 27.76
CA ASN A 168 9.34 31.64 28.77
C ASN A 168 8.12 32.51 28.37
N ALA A 169 7.92 32.81 27.09
CA ALA A 169 6.75 33.52 26.59
C ALA A 169 5.45 32.68 26.57
N GLY A 170 5.46 31.46 27.11
CA GLY A 170 4.29 30.59 27.19
C GLY A 170 3.98 29.77 25.93
N LYS A 171 4.88 29.70 24.94
CA LYS A 171 4.69 28.98 23.68
C LYS A 171 4.33 27.50 23.88
N SER A 172 5.12 26.77 24.67
CA SER A 172 4.91 25.35 24.93
C SER A 172 3.66 25.10 25.76
N THR A 173 3.27 26.04 26.64
CA THR A 173 1.98 26.00 27.35
C THR A 173 0.82 26.17 26.39
N LEU A 174 0.92 27.14 25.47
CA LEU A 174 -0.08 27.35 24.44
C LEU A 174 -0.24 26.08 23.56
N LEU A 175 0.89 25.52 23.09
CA LEU A 175 0.86 24.29 22.32
C LEU A 175 0.17 23.14 23.08
N SER A 176 0.49 22.97 24.38
CA SER A 176 -0.11 21.89 25.20
C SER A 176 -1.60 22.03 25.44
N VAL A 177 -2.12 23.26 25.48
CA VAL A 177 -3.55 23.56 25.67
C VAL A 177 -4.33 23.38 24.35
N MET A 178 -3.73 23.79 23.23
CA MET A 178 -4.39 23.74 21.92
C MET A 178 -4.36 22.34 21.26
N THR A 179 -3.42 21.47 21.65
CA THR A 179 -3.25 20.16 21.04
C THR A 179 -4.12 19.10 21.69
N THR A 180 -4.70 18.22 20.87
CA THR A 180 -5.56 17.11 21.32
C THR A 180 -4.79 15.97 21.97
N ALA A 181 -3.46 15.91 21.79
CA ALA A 181 -2.58 14.89 22.34
C ALA A 181 -1.28 15.52 22.84
N LYS A 182 -0.54 14.82 23.72
CA LYS A 182 0.75 15.29 24.20
C LYS A 182 1.67 15.60 23.00
N PRO A 183 2.28 16.81 22.97
CA PRO A 183 3.23 17.18 21.94
C PRO A 183 4.37 16.17 21.84
N LYS A 184 4.84 15.88 20.63
CA LYS A 184 5.96 14.99 20.34
C LYS A 184 7.18 15.83 19.94
N ILE A 185 8.34 15.44 20.44
CA ILE A 185 9.63 15.98 19.99
C ILE A 185 9.92 15.35 18.62
N ALA A 186 10.26 16.19 17.64
CA ALA A 186 10.68 15.76 16.31
C ALA A 186 12.12 16.16 16.02
N ASP A 187 12.85 15.26 15.36
CA ASP A 187 14.20 15.53 14.88
C ASP A 187 14.13 16.06 13.44
N TYR A 188 14.42 17.36 13.29
CA TYR A 188 14.56 17.96 11.96
C TYR A 188 16.06 18.09 11.63
N PRO A 189 16.50 17.56 10.46
CA PRO A 189 17.93 17.57 10.10
C PRO A 189 18.52 18.97 9.88
N PHE A 190 17.68 20.00 9.85
CA PHE A 190 18.07 21.39 9.63
C PHE A 190 17.88 22.28 10.88
N THR A 191 17.48 21.71 12.02
CA THR A 191 17.33 22.43 13.29
C THR A 191 18.33 21.91 14.31
N THR A 192 19.01 22.84 15.00
CA THR A 192 19.88 22.51 16.13
C THR A 192 19.10 22.19 17.41
N LEU A 193 17.82 22.51 17.43
CA LEU A 193 16.89 22.32 18.55
C LEU A 193 15.70 21.50 18.09
N GLN A 194 15.32 20.52 18.89
CA GLN A 194 14.19 19.62 18.60
C GLN A 194 12.86 20.33 18.89
N PRO A 195 12.04 20.65 17.89
CA PRO A 195 10.76 21.29 18.10
C PRO A 195 9.73 20.30 18.66
N HIS A 196 8.81 20.82 19.46
CA HIS A 196 7.64 20.09 19.92
C HIS A 196 6.51 20.23 18.91
N LEU A 197 6.00 19.11 18.41
CA LEU A 197 4.89 19.07 17.45
C LEU A 197 3.57 18.69 18.12
N GLY A 198 2.50 19.33 17.71
CA GLY A 198 1.16 18.99 18.16
C GLY A 198 0.12 19.16 17.05
N ILE A 199 -0.92 18.31 17.05
CA ILE A 199 -2.05 18.42 16.12
C ILE A 199 -3.13 19.24 16.79
N VAL A 200 -3.52 20.33 16.14
CA VAL A 200 -4.61 21.22 16.54
C VAL A 200 -5.82 20.93 15.65
N LYS A 201 -6.96 20.61 16.26
CA LYS A 201 -8.24 20.46 15.56
C LYS A 201 -8.99 21.79 15.59
N TYR A 202 -9.52 22.22 14.44
CA TYR A 202 -10.31 23.47 14.34
C TYR A 202 -11.68 23.29 13.67
N GLY A 203 -12.05 22.04 13.35
CA GLY A 203 -13.35 21.67 12.77
C GLY A 203 -13.63 20.19 12.99
N GLU A 204 -14.77 19.71 12.50
CA GLU A 204 -15.16 18.30 12.68
C GLU A 204 -14.19 17.33 12.00
N TYR A 205 -13.60 17.76 10.86
CA TYR A 205 -12.66 16.92 10.07
C TYR A 205 -11.39 17.67 9.66
N GLN A 206 -11.12 18.85 10.26
CA GLN A 206 -9.99 19.69 9.91
C GLN A 206 -9.01 19.79 11.06
N SER A 207 -7.71 19.61 10.76
CA SER A 207 -6.62 19.74 11.71
C SER A 207 -5.38 20.27 11.00
N PHE A 208 -4.46 20.85 11.76
CA PHE A 208 -3.16 21.28 11.28
C PHE A 208 -2.06 20.93 12.30
N VAL A 209 -0.84 20.86 11.83
CA VAL A 209 0.33 20.59 12.67
C VAL A 209 0.94 21.91 13.13
N MET A 210 1.05 22.08 14.44
CA MET A 210 1.70 23.22 15.06
C MET A 210 3.03 22.80 15.69
N ALA A 211 4.10 23.56 15.43
CA ALA A 211 5.42 23.38 16.00
C ALA A 211 5.76 24.48 17.01
N ASP A 212 6.25 24.11 18.18
CA ASP A 212 6.95 25.04 19.08
C ASP A 212 8.43 25.01 18.71
N ILE A 213 8.89 26.09 18.07
CA ILE A 213 10.29 26.26 17.71
C ILE A 213 11.00 26.93 18.92
N PRO A 214 11.91 26.20 19.61
CA PRO A 214 12.64 26.78 20.74
C PRO A 214 13.35 28.02 20.29
N GLY A 215 13.22 29.09 21.06
CA GLY A 215 13.52 30.45 20.66
C GLY A 215 14.88 30.71 20.03
N LEU A 216 14.83 31.61 19.10
CA LEU A 216 15.97 32.35 18.59
C LEU A 216 16.57 33.24 19.68
#